data_3ae3aa55d1183ea035069e5711cad5a1
#
_entry.id   3ae3aa55d1183ea035069e5711cad5a1
#
_cell.length_a   1.000
_cell.length_b   1.000
_cell.length_c   1.000
_cell.angle_alpha   90.00
_cell.angle_beta   90.00
_cell.angle_gamma   90.00
#
_symmetry.space_group_name_H-M   'P 1'
#
loop_
_entity.id
_entity.type
_entity.pdbx_description
1 polymer ?
#
loop_
_entity_poly.entity_id
_entity_poly.type
_entity_poly.pdbx_seq_one_letter_code
_entity_poly.pdbx_strand_id
1 'polypeptide(L)'
;MTTERTALFAGSFDPFTVGHESIVARGLEIFDRIVIGVGVNAQKRAWMTPEERVSAIRELYAGEPRVSVMQFGCLTAQAAAECGARFLLRGVR
;
A
#
# COMPACT_ATOMS: atom_id res chain seq x y z
N MET A 1 -3.15 22.01 -15.71
CA MET A 1 -2.26 21.00 -15.11
C MET A 1 -3.05 20.16 -14.10
N THR A 2 -3.07 18.88 -14.30
CA THR A 2 -3.84 17.99 -13.42
C THR A 2 -2.94 17.53 -12.27
N THR A 3 -3.41 17.73 -11.05
CA THR A 3 -2.70 17.25 -9.88
C THR A 3 -3.21 15.86 -9.53
N GLU A 4 -2.35 14.87 -9.61
CA GLU A 4 -2.70 13.52 -9.20
C GLU A 4 -2.89 13.44 -7.70
N ARG A 5 -3.97 12.80 -7.28
CA ARG A 5 -4.21 12.51 -5.88
C ARG A 5 -3.69 11.11 -5.60
N THR A 6 -2.59 11.04 -4.87
CA THR A 6 -1.95 9.78 -4.52
C THR A 6 -2.16 9.49 -3.04
N ALA A 7 -2.65 8.30 -2.74
CA ALA A 7 -2.84 7.85 -1.37
C ALA A 7 -1.87 6.71 -1.05
N LEU A 8 -1.38 6.69 0.15
CA LEU A 8 -0.56 5.60 0.68
C LEU A 8 -1.44 4.71 1.56
N PHE A 9 -1.53 3.46 1.21
CA PHE A 9 -2.20 2.45 2.01
C PHE A 9 -1.13 1.62 2.71
N ALA A 10 -0.86 1.95 3.96
CA ALA A 10 0.21 1.33 4.73
C ALA A 10 -0.31 0.24 5.65
N GLY A 11 0.45 -0.83 5.77
CA GLY A 11 0.12 -1.92 6.66
C GLY A 11 1.18 -3.01 6.59
N SER A 12 1.04 -4.02 7.42
CA SER A 12 1.94 -5.17 7.37
C SER A 12 1.56 -6.14 6.25
N PHE A 13 0.25 -6.24 5.96
CA PHE A 13 -0.29 -7.09 4.88
C PHE A 13 0.25 -8.52 4.90
N ASP A 14 0.09 -9.17 6.01
CA ASP A 14 0.62 -10.51 6.25
C ASP A 14 -0.52 -11.46 6.64
N PRO A 15 -1.32 -11.92 5.68
CA PRO A 15 -1.32 -11.60 4.26
C PRO A 15 -2.20 -10.40 3.89
N PHE A 16 -2.16 -10.04 2.62
CA PHE A 16 -3.06 -9.05 2.03
C PHE A 16 -4.40 -9.75 1.73
N THR A 17 -5.45 -9.31 2.38
CA THR A 17 -6.74 -10.00 2.38
C THR A 17 -7.76 -9.36 1.45
N VAL A 18 -8.90 -10.04 1.28
CA VAL A 18 -10.04 -9.51 0.51
C VAL A 18 -10.52 -8.18 1.07
N GLY A 19 -10.44 -8.00 2.40
CA GLY A 19 -10.75 -6.74 3.04
C GLY A 19 -9.83 -5.62 2.57
N HIS A 20 -8.55 -5.91 2.41
CA HIS A 20 -7.59 -4.95 1.89
C HIS A 20 -7.87 -4.62 0.43
N GLU A 21 -8.21 -5.61 -0.38
CA GLU A 21 -8.60 -5.40 -1.78
C GLU A 21 -9.80 -4.47 -1.89
N SER A 22 -10.77 -4.64 -1.01
CA SER A 22 -11.97 -3.81 -0.98
C SER A 22 -11.63 -2.34 -0.71
N ILE A 23 -10.69 -2.10 0.21
CA ILE A 23 -10.24 -0.75 0.53
C ILE A 23 -9.55 -0.12 -0.67
N VAL A 24 -8.69 -0.87 -1.37
CA VAL A 24 -8.02 -0.38 -2.57
C VAL A 24 -9.03 -0.05 -3.66
N ALA A 25 -10.01 -0.92 -3.87
CA ALA A 25 -11.05 -0.68 -4.88
C ALA A 25 -11.81 0.62 -4.62
N ARG A 26 -12.16 0.86 -3.37
CA ARG A 26 -12.84 2.12 -2.99
C ARG A 26 -11.92 3.31 -3.14
N GLY A 27 -10.66 3.14 -2.79
CA GLY A 27 -9.66 4.20 -2.92
C GLY A 27 -9.46 4.61 -4.37
N LEU A 28 -9.49 3.66 -5.30
CA LEU A 28 -9.35 3.95 -6.72
C LEU A 28 -10.49 4.76 -7.29
N GLU A 29 -11.63 4.81 -6.62
CA GLU A 29 -12.75 5.68 -7.01
C GLU A 29 -12.51 7.12 -6.59
N ILE A 30 -11.67 7.35 -5.58
CA ILE A 30 -11.42 8.66 -4.99
C ILE A 30 -10.08 9.23 -5.43
N PHE A 31 -9.06 8.38 -5.49
CA PHE A 31 -7.69 8.79 -5.75
C PHE A 31 -7.25 8.34 -7.14
N ASP A 32 -6.32 9.08 -7.70
CA ASP A 32 -5.77 8.76 -9.03
C ASP A 32 -4.76 7.63 -8.95
N ARG A 33 -4.04 7.54 -7.84
CA ARG A 33 -3.06 6.49 -7.60
C ARG A 33 -3.10 6.03 -6.15
N ILE A 34 -2.81 4.75 -5.97
CA ILE A 34 -2.65 4.17 -4.64
C ILE A 34 -1.29 3.47 -4.57
N VAL A 35 -0.51 3.82 -3.55
CA VAL A 35 0.74 3.13 -3.24
C VAL A 35 0.47 2.24 -2.03
N ILE A 36 0.65 0.94 -2.20
CA ILE A 36 0.51 0.00 -1.10
C ILE A 36 1.89 -0.11 -0.45
N GLY A 37 1.99 0.36 0.79
CA GLY A 37 3.24 0.35 1.54
C GLY A 37 3.29 -0.80 2.53
N VAL A 38 4.17 -1.76 2.28
CA VAL A 38 4.38 -2.89 3.18
C VAL A 38 5.37 -2.47 4.26
N GLY A 39 4.88 -2.36 5.50
CA GLY A 39 5.73 -2.00 6.62
C GLY A 39 6.61 -3.18 7.03
N VAL A 40 7.89 -2.90 7.21
CA VAL A 40 8.86 -3.88 7.67
C VAL A 40 9.19 -3.60 9.12
N ASN A 41 8.96 -4.59 9.99
CA ASN A 41 9.31 -4.50 11.39
C ASN A 41 10.18 -5.70 11.75
N ALA A 42 11.46 -5.45 11.96
CA ALA A 42 12.44 -6.51 12.23
C ALA A 42 12.17 -7.26 13.54
N GLN A 43 11.45 -6.66 14.46
CA GLN A 43 11.15 -7.27 15.75
C GLN A 43 9.90 -8.14 15.75
N LYS A 44 9.10 -8.05 14.70
CA LYS A 44 7.85 -8.77 14.61
C LYS A 44 8.01 -10.01 13.74
N ARG A 45 7.56 -11.15 14.25
CA ARG A 45 7.49 -12.36 13.44
C ARG A 45 6.34 -12.24 12.46
N ALA A 46 6.63 -12.52 11.20
CA ALA A 46 5.64 -12.47 10.14
C ALA A 46 5.53 -13.85 9.48
N TRP A 47 4.36 -14.14 8.96
CA TRP A 47 4.10 -15.38 8.21
C TRP A 47 4.86 -15.38 6.89
N MET A 48 4.99 -14.21 6.28
CA MET A 48 5.63 -14.04 4.99
C MET A 48 6.75 -13.03 5.13
N THR A 49 7.81 -13.21 4.36
CA THR A 49 8.87 -12.20 4.29
C THR A 49 8.31 -10.93 3.65
N PRO A 50 8.94 -9.75 3.88
CA PRO A 50 8.51 -8.53 3.20
C PRO A 50 8.52 -8.67 1.69
N GLU A 51 9.52 -9.35 1.14
CA GLU A 51 9.62 -9.59 -0.30
C GLU A 51 8.48 -10.45 -0.82
N GLU A 52 8.11 -11.48 -0.08
CA GLU A 52 6.98 -12.34 -0.45
C GLU A 52 5.67 -11.57 -0.44
N ARG A 53 5.48 -10.72 0.57
CA ARG A 53 4.27 -9.89 0.67
C ARG A 53 4.17 -8.90 -0.47
N VAL A 54 5.27 -8.22 -0.79
CA VAL A 54 5.31 -7.28 -1.91
C VAL A 54 5.03 -8.00 -3.21
N SER A 55 5.68 -9.14 -3.43
CA SER A 55 5.52 -9.92 -4.65
C SER A 55 4.07 -10.39 -4.85
N ALA A 56 3.45 -10.89 -3.79
CA ALA A 56 2.07 -11.37 -3.85
C ALA A 56 1.10 -10.24 -4.21
N ILE A 57 1.30 -9.06 -3.61
CA ILE A 57 0.44 -7.91 -3.89
C ILE A 57 0.67 -7.41 -5.31
N ARG A 58 1.92 -7.37 -5.77
CA ARG A 58 2.24 -6.97 -7.14
C ARG A 58 1.57 -7.88 -8.17
N GLU A 59 1.57 -9.18 -7.93
CA GLU A 59 0.89 -10.12 -8.82
C GLU A 59 -0.61 -9.84 -8.89
N LEU A 60 -1.20 -9.55 -7.74
CA LEU A 60 -2.63 -9.27 -7.66
C LEU A 60 -3.01 -8.04 -8.50
N TYR A 61 -2.14 -7.03 -8.53
CA TYR A 61 -2.40 -5.77 -9.23
C TYR A 61 -1.59 -5.61 -10.52
N ALA A 62 -1.12 -6.72 -11.09
CA ALA A 62 -0.30 -6.67 -12.30
C ALA A 62 -0.99 -5.97 -13.48
N GLY A 63 -2.33 -6.06 -13.54
CA GLY A 63 -3.11 -5.39 -14.59
C GLY A 63 -3.62 -4.00 -14.23
N GLU A 64 -3.22 -3.45 -13.06
CA GLU A 64 -3.73 -2.16 -12.61
C GLU A 64 -2.57 -1.16 -12.48
N PRO A 65 -2.36 -0.30 -13.50
CA PRO A 65 -1.23 0.64 -13.49
C PRO A 65 -1.34 1.75 -12.44
N ARG A 66 -2.52 1.96 -11.86
CA ARG A 66 -2.72 2.99 -10.83
C ARG A 66 -2.29 2.53 -9.45
N VAL A 67 -1.98 1.25 -9.29
CA VAL A 67 -1.54 0.68 -8.01
C VAL A 67 -0.07 0.31 -8.11
N SER A 68 0.72 0.78 -7.13
CA SER A 68 2.11 0.37 -6.99
C SER A 68 2.34 -0.15 -5.57
N VAL A 69 3.40 -0.89 -5.38
CA VAL A 69 3.71 -1.53 -4.10
C VAL A 69 5.14 -1.22 -3.71
N MET A 70 5.35 -0.88 -2.44
CA MET A 70 6.68 -0.60 -1.92
C MET A 70 6.84 -1.16 -0.51
N GLN A 71 8.09 -1.32 -0.10
CA GLN A 71 8.43 -1.63 1.29
C GLN A 71 8.89 -0.34 1.98
N PHE A 72 8.67 -0.24 3.28
CA PHE A 72 9.23 0.86 4.05
C PHE A 72 9.53 0.39 5.47
N GLY A 73 10.62 0.90 6.03
CA GLY A 73 11.00 0.63 7.42
C GLY A 73 11.02 1.89 8.28
N CYS A 74 10.49 2.98 7.76
CA CYS A 74 10.45 4.27 8.42
C CYS A 74 9.04 4.60 8.89
N LEU A 75 8.85 5.81 9.42
CA LEU A 75 7.52 6.28 9.80
C LEU A 75 6.63 6.40 8.57
N THR A 76 5.35 6.14 8.75
CA THR A 76 4.36 6.19 7.67
C THR A 76 4.35 7.56 6.97
N ALA A 77 4.44 8.63 7.75
CA ALA A 77 4.47 9.99 7.18
C ALA A 77 5.67 10.19 6.27
N GLN A 78 6.82 9.65 6.65
CA GLN A 78 8.04 9.73 5.86
C GLN A 78 7.91 8.91 4.58
N ALA A 79 7.33 7.73 4.66
CA ALA A 79 7.09 6.90 3.49
C ALA A 79 6.14 7.59 2.52
N ALA A 80 5.10 8.23 3.03
CA ALA A 80 4.16 9.00 2.21
C ALA A 80 4.87 10.13 1.46
N ALA A 81 5.74 10.85 2.15
CA ALA A 81 6.51 11.92 1.53
C ALA A 81 7.43 11.41 0.42
N GLU A 82 8.08 10.27 0.65
CA GLU A 82 9.00 9.68 -0.31
C GLU A 82 8.29 9.22 -1.59
N CYS A 83 7.07 8.70 -1.49
CA CYS A 83 6.31 8.23 -2.65
C CYS A 83 5.40 9.31 -3.24
N GLY A 84 5.41 10.51 -2.69
CA GLY A 84 4.61 11.62 -3.18
C GLY A 84 3.14 11.55 -2.80
N ALA A 85 2.78 10.72 -1.83
CA ALA A 85 1.40 10.60 -1.38
C ALA A 85 1.02 11.76 -0.48
N ARG A 86 -0.13 12.36 -0.74
CA ARG A 86 -0.70 13.43 0.09
C ARG A 86 -1.76 12.91 1.05
N PHE A 87 -2.23 11.71 0.83
CA PHE A 87 -3.33 11.13 1.58
C PHE A 87 -2.91 9.78 2.16
N LEU A 88 -3.46 9.46 3.32
CA LEU A 88 -3.28 8.14 3.92
C LEU A 88 -4.61 7.42 3.86
N LEU A 89 -4.60 6.23 3.29
CA LEU A 89 -5.77 5.39 3.22
C LEU A 89 -5.69 4.38 4.35
N ARG A 90 -6.75 4.25 5.12
CA ARG A 90 -6.81 3.32 6.23
C ARG A 90 -8.04 2.43 6.12
N GLY A 91 -7.83 1.16 6.48
CA GLY A 91 -8.95 0.27 6.64
C GLY A 91 -9.57 0.49 8.01
N VAL A 92 -10.86 0.76 8.04
CA VAL A 92 -11.61 0.91 9.28
C VAL A 92 -12.59 -0.24 9.37
N ARG A 93 -12.57 -0.92 10.48
CA ARG A 93 -13.53 -1.99 10.76
C ARG A 93 -14.74 -1.44 11.50
#